data_4818fc0ca1bd49df0acab600a07e93c4
#
_entry.id   4818fc0ca1bd49df0acab600a07e93c4
#
_cell.length_a   1.000
_cell.length_b   1.000
_cell.length_c   1.000
_cell.angle_alpha   90.00
_cell.angle_beta   90.00
_cell.angle_gamma   90.00
#
_symmetry.space_group_name_H-M   'P 1'
#
loop_
_entity.id
_entity.type
_entity.pdbx_description
1 polymer ?
#
loop_
_entity_poly.entity_id
_entity_poly.type
_entity_poly.pdbx_seq_one_letter_code
_entity_poly.pdbx_strand_id
1 'polypeptide(L)'
;HGFDSSFLEFRRIYPFLKKKFQLIIPDLLGFGFTPRNASNQYNPRKITSNLIDIINTLKLKNKLMVVGASMGGSVAINLAKEIPELIDKIILLSPAGLFGESKNIPFPLNQIGASFLGLSQVRKGLCRQAFAYPDKSVGSMEEQIASIHLGCSGWRNSLASFAKSGG
;
A
#
# COMPACT_ATOMS: atom_id res chain seq x y z
N HIS A 1 -0.91 -3.86 1.11
CA HIS A 1 -1.65 -2.82 1.83
C HIS A 1 -2.20 -1.75 0.87
N GLY A 2 -3.17 -0.92 1.35
CA GLY A 2 -3.78 0.14 0.59
C GLY A 2 -2.88 1.37 0.39
N PHE A 3 -3.41 2.35 -0.38
CA PHE A 3 -2.76 3.63 -0.60
C PHE A 3 -2.48 4.32 0.73
N ASP A 4 -1.31 4.92 0.84
CA ASP A 4 -0.84 5.66 2.03
C ASP A 4 -1.03 4.91 3.36
N SER A 5 -0.74 3.61 3.33
CA SER A 5 -0.80 2.69 4.46
C SER A 5 0.54 1.97 4.64
N SER A 6 0.57 0.91 5.44
CA SER A 6 1.74 0.09 5.71
C SER A 6 1.36 -1.37 5.97
N PHE A 7 2.37 -2.24 6.15
CA PHE A 7 2.18 -3.63 6.56
C PHE A 7 1.33 -3.78 7.83
N LEU A 8 1.25 -2.75 8.69
CA LEU A 8 0.44 -2.73 9.90
C LEU A 8 -1.07 -2.84 9.63
N GLU A 9 -1.51 -2.62 8.39
CA GLU A 9 -2.90 -2.87 7.97
C GLU A 9 -3.33 -4.31 8.27
N PHE A 10 -2.41 -5.27 8.11
CA PHE A 10 -2.66 -6.69 8.32
C PHE A 10 -2.44 -7.18 9.75
N ARG A 11 -2.11 -6.29 10.71
CA ARG A 11 -1.78 -6.66 12.09
C ARG A 11 -2.85 -7.50 12.80
N ARG A 12 -4.13 -7.24 12.50
CA ARG A 12 -5.27 -7.93 13.14
C ARG A 12 -5.44 -9.36 12.62
N ILE A 13 -5.15 -9.61 11.35
CA ILE A 13 -5.29 -10.94 10.75
C ILE A 13 -4.02 -11.79 10.90
N TYR A 14 -2.86 -11.13 11.05
CA TYR A 14 -1.56 -11.79 11.17
C TYR A 14 -1.52 -12.91 12.23
N PRO A 15 -2.02 -12.75 13.48
CA PRO A 15 -1.95 -13.79 14.49
C PRO A 15 -2.69 -15.09 14.12
N PHE A 16 -3.70 -14.99 13.27
CA PHE A 16 -4.49 -16.13 12.81
C PHE A 16 -3.79 -16.85 11.65
N LEU A 17 -3.26 -16.09 10.70
CA LEU A 17 -2.64 -16.64 9.49
C LEU A 17 -1.26 -17.24 9.77
N LYS A 18 -0.44 -16.64 10.64
CA LYS A 18 0.91 -17.13 10.96
C LYS A 18 0.96 -18.55 11.51
N LYS A 19 -0.16 -19.07 12.02
CA LYS A 19 -0.28 -20.45 12.52
C LYS A 19 -0.30 -21.50 11.40
N LYS A 20 -0.65 -21.07 10.17
CA LYS A 20 -0.86 -22.00 9.04
C LYS A 20 0.01 -21.67 7.84
N PHE A 21 0.52 -20.45 7.73
CA PHE A 21 1.25 -19.96 6.58
C PHE A 21 2.54 -19.27 6.99
N GLN A 22 3.56 -19.38 6.15
CA GLN A 22 4.68 -18.45 6.17
C GLN A 22 4.19 -17.14 5.54
N LEU A 23 4.31 -16.04 6.27
CA LEU A 23 3.79 -14.75 5.85
C LEU A 23 4.94 -13.80 5.50
N ILE A 24 4.82 -13.13 4.37
CA ILE A 24 5.66 -12.02 3.95
C ILE A 24 4.73 -10.82 3.75
N ILE A 25 4.91 -9.79 4.52
CA ILE A 25 4.05 -8.60 4.52
C ILE A 25 4.92 -7.37 4.28
N PRO A 26 5.28 -7.09 3.02
CA PRO A 26 6.13 -5.94 2.70
C PRO A 26 5.36 -4.63 2.78
N ASP A 27 6.06 -3.55 3.10
CA ASP A 27 5.62 -2.23 2.72
C ASP A 27 5.87 -2.02 1.22
N LEU A 28 4.90 -1.47 0.52
CA LEU A 28 5.03 -1.16 -0.89
C LEU A 28 6.00 0.01 -1.10
N LEU A 29 6.79 -0.06 -2.16
CA LEU A 29 7.79 0.96 -2.48
C LEU A 29 7.19 2.37 -2.51
N GLY A 30 7.76 3.27 -1.71
CA GLY A 30 7.28 4.64 -1.54
C GLY A 30 6.20 4.82 -0.47
N PHE A 31 5.73 3.74 0.15
CA PHE A 31 4.71 3.73 1.20
C PHE A 31 5.25 3.12 2.50
N GLY A 32 4.44 3.17 3.56
CA GLY A 32 4.77 2.60 4.85
C GLY A 32 6.12 3.12 5.36
N PHE A 33 6.99 2.21 5.74
CA PHE A 33 8.32 2.49 6.29
C PHE A 33 9.46 2.24 5.29
N THR A 34 9.14 2.05 3.99
CA THR A 34 10.18 1.87 2.98
C THR A 34 11.09 3.10 2.89
N PRO A 35 12.41 2.93 2.73
CA PRO A 35 13.32 4.03 2.44
C PRO A 35 12.89 4.77 1.17
N ARG A 36 12.93 6.10 1.22
CA ARG A 36 12.54 6.95 0.10
C ARG A 36 13.72 7.77 -0.40
N ASN A 37 13.96 7.69 -1.70
CA ASN A 37 14.98 8.51 -2.35
C ASN A 37 14.29 9.57 -3.20
N ALA A 38 14.74 10.82 -3.10
CA ALA A 38 14.17 11.96 -3.84
C ALA A 38 14.27 11.81 -5.37
N SER A 39 15.24 11.03 -5.87
CA SER A 39 15.41 10.73 -7.29
C SER A 39 14.46 9.64 -7.81
N ASN A 40 13.79 8.90 -6.93
CA ASN A 40 12.91 7.83 -7.33
C ASN A 40 11.57 8.35 -7.82
N GLN A 41 11.12 7.79 -8.94
CA GLN A 41 9.74 7.92 -9.38
C GLN A 41 8.93 6.78 -8.77
N TYR A 42 7.86 7.11 -8.08
CA TYR A 42 6.93 6.13 -7.48
C TYR A 42 5.72 5.99 -8.39
N ASN A 43 5.54 4.82 -8.95
CA ASN A 43 4.43 4.50 -9.85
C ASN A 43 4.09 2.99 -9.76
N PRO A 44 2.93 2.55 -10.26
CA PRO A 44 2.49 1.16 -10.15
C PRO A 44 3.50 0.13 -10.70
N ARG A 45 4.15 0.42 -11.84
CA ARG A 45 5.15 -0.48 -12.44
C ARG A 45 6.37 -0.66 -11.54
N LYS A 46 6.88 0.43 -10.97
CA LYS A 46 8.01 0.40 -10.04
C LYS A 46 7.70 -0.37 -8.77
N ILE A 47 6.48 -0.26 -8.26
CA ILE A 47 6.02 -1.01 -7.09
C ILE A 47 6.00 -2.51 -7.41
N THR A 48 5.42 -2.91 -8.54
CA THR A 48 5.38 -4.32 -8.96
C THR A 48 6.80 -4.87 -9.18
N SER A 49 7.67 -4.15 -9.89
CA SER A 49 9.06 -4.54 -10.09
C SER A 49 9.80 -4.73 -8.77
N ASN A 50 9.63 -3.82 -7.81
CA ASN A 50 10.25 -3.95 -6.49
C ASN A 50 9.77 -5.19 -5.73
N LEU A 51 8.50 -5.56 -5.84
CA LEU A 51 7.99 -6.80 -5.24
C LEU A 51 8.63 -8.04 -5.88
N ILE A 52 8.82 -8.03 -7.20
CA ILE A 52 9.54 -9.11 -7.91
C ILE A 52 10.98 -9.20 -7.41
N ASP A 53 11.66 -8.07 -7.21
CA ASP A 53 13.02 -8.04 -6.65
C ASP A 53 13.06 -8.61 -5.22
N ILE A 54 12.06 -8.32 -4.40
CA ILE A 54 11.93 -8.90 -3.05
C ILE A 54 11.74 -10.42 -3.13
N ILE A 55 10.85 -10.90 -4.00
CA ILE A 55 10.59 -12.34 -4.21
C ILE A 55 11.88 -13.05 -4.63
N ASN A 56 12.62 -12.47 -5.58
CA ASN A 56 13.89 -13.00 -6.06
C ASN A 56 14.97 -13.00 -4.97
N THR A 57 15.08 -11.92 -4.23
CA THR A 57 16.05 -11.77 -3.12
C THR A 57 15.81 -12.79 -2.02
N LEU A 58 14.54 -13.03 -1.69
CA LEU A 58 14.13 -14.04 -0.72
C LEU A 58 14.18 -15.47 -1.29
N LYS A 59 14.49 -15.62 -2.59
CA LYS A 59 14.57 -16.90 -3.29
C LYS A 59 13.31 -17.75 -3.13
N LEU A 60 12.13 -17.11 -3.22
CA LEU A 60 10.86 -17.81 -3.10
C LEU A 60 10.61 -18.63 -4.36
N LYS A 61 10.54 -19.94 -4.20
CA LYS A 61 10.34 -20.91 -5.31
C LYS A 61 8.98 -21.59 -5.27
N ASN A 62 8.32 -21.56 -4.12
CA ASN A 62 7.00 -22.17 -3.96
C ASN A 62 5.92 -21.22 -4.52
N LYS A 63 4.82 -21.81 -4.97
CA LYS A 63 3.64 -21.06 -5.38
C LYS A 63 3.16 -20.13 -4.26
N LEU A 64 2.88 -18.89 -4.61
CA LEU A 64 2.47 -17.82 -3.69
C LEU A 64 0.96 -17.60 -3.75
N MET A 65 0.35 -17.43 -2.59
CA MET A 65 -0.97 -16.83 -2.46
C MET A 65 -0.77 -15.34 -2.13
N VAL A 66 -1.27 -14.46 -2.98
CA VAL A 66 -1.11 -13.01 -2.83
C VAL A 66 -2.40 -12.39 -2.31
N VAL A 67 -2.31 -11.63 -1.23
CA VAL A 67 -3.44 -10.87 -0.66
C VAL A 67 -3.18 -9.39 -0.87
N GLY A 68 -4.09 -8.70 -1.54
CA GLY A 68 -3.97 -7.26 -1.81
C GLY A 68 -5.22 -6.50 -1.40
N ALA A 69 -5.04 -5.43 -0.59
CA ALA A 69 -6.10 -4.55 -0.16
C ALA A 69 -6.04 -3.22 -0.91
N SER A 70 -7.19 -2.73 -1.41
CA SER A 70 -7.30 -1.47 -2.14
C SER A 70 -6.26 -1.35 -3.26
N MET A 71 -5.35 -0.38 -3.24
CA MET A 71 -4.23 -0.24 -4.16
C MET A 71 -3.37 -1.52 -4.24
N GLY A 72 -3.14 -2.20 -3.10
CA GLY A 72 -2.43 -3.48 -3.06
C GLY A 72 -3.12 -4.58 -3.87
N GLY A 73 -4.43 -4.48 -4.09
CA GLY A 73 -5.17 -5.37 -4.97
C GLY A 73 -4.78 -5.18 -6.44
N SER A 74 -4.65 -3.94 -6.91
CA SER A 74 -4.15 -3.63 -8.26
C SER A 74 -2.72 -4.12 -8.45
N VAL A 75 -1.88 -3.94 -7.43
CA VAL A 75 -0.49 -4.42 -7.44
C VAL A 75 -0.44 -5.95 -7.48
N ALA A 76 -1.31 -6.64 -6.74
CA ALA A 76 -1.41 -8.11 -6.76
C ALA A 76 -1.81 -8.64 -8.15
N ILE A 77 -2.74 -7.96 -8.83
CA ILE A 77 -3.13 -8.29 -10.21
C ILE A 77 -1.95 -8.11 -11.17
N ASN A 78 -1.23 -7.00 -11.07
CA ASN A 78 -0.07 -6.74 -11.92
C ASN A 78 1.05 -7.75 -11.65
N LEU A 79 1.30 -8.09 -10.39
CA LEU A 79 2.27 -9.11 -10.01
C LEU A 79 1.94 -10.47 -10.65
N ALA A 80 0.66 -10.87 -10.63
CA ALA A 80 0.25 -12.13 -11.25
C ALA A 80 0.32 -12.13 -12.78
N LYS A 81 0.26 -10.95 -13.41
CA LYS A 81 0.50 -10.83 -14.86
C LYS A 81 1.98 -10.96 -15.22
N GLU A 82 2.87 -10.42 -14.37
CA GLU A 82 4.31 -10.41 -14.62
C GLU A 82 4.99 -11.75 -14.31
N ILE A 83 4.52 -12.48 -13.28
CA ILE A 83 5.09 -13.77 -12.84
C ILE A 83 4.00 -14.82 -12.60
N PRO A 84 3.16 -15.15 -13.60
CA PRO A 84 2.01 -16.04 -13.44
C PRO A 84 2.40 -17.45 -12.98
N GLU A 85 3.60 -17.90 -13.34
CA GLU A 85 4.11 -19.22 -12.96
C GLU A 85 4.35 -19.35 -11.45
N LEU A 86 4.52 -18.26 -10.73
CA LEU A 86 4.78 -18.26 -9.29
C LEU A 86 3.50 -17.98 -8.45
N ILE A 87 2.46 -17.43 -9.05
CA ILE A 87 1.23 -17.08 -8.33
C ILE A 87 0.21 -18.23 -8.42
N ASP A 88 -0.18 -18.77 -7.27
CA ASP A 88 -1.24 -19.79 -7.17
C ASP A 88 -2.63 -19.15 -7.08
N LYS A 89 -2.77 -18.16 -6.20
CA LYS A 89 -4.06 -17.51 -5.92
C LYS A 89 -3.88 -16.03 -5.59
N ILE A 90 -4.90 -15.25 -5.93
CA ILE A 90 -5.01 -13.86 -5.52
C ILE A 90 -6.27 -13.69 -4.66
N ILE A 91 -6.13 -13.02 -3.53
CA ILE A 91 -7.24 -12.61 -2.67
C ILE A 91 -7.29 -11.08 -2.69
N LEU A 92 -8.39 -10.55 -3.18
CA LEU A 92 -8.59 -9.11 -3.36
C LEU A 92 -9.56 -8.59 -2.30
N LEU A 93 -9.09 -7.63 -1.49
CA LEU A 93 -9.86 -6.96 -0.45
C LEU A 93 -10.20 -5.55 -0.93
N SER A 94 -11.43 -5.35 -1.42
CA SER A 94 -11.89 -4.06 -1.98
C SER A 94 -10.86 -3.42 -2.92
N PRO A 95 -10.43 -4.10 -3.99
CA PRO A 95 -9.32 -3.65 -4.82
C PRO A 95 -9.64 -2.34 -5.53
N ALA A 96 -8.67 -1.43 -5.58
CA ALA A 96 -8.74 -0.23 -6.39
C ALA A 96 -8.41 -0.52 -7.87
N GLY A 97 -8.84 0.36 -8.78
CA GLY A 97 -8.43 0.32 -10.18
C GLY A 97 -9.06 -0.77 -11.04
N LEU A 98 -10.12 -1.45 -10.57
CA LEU A 98 -10.89 -2.39 -11.38
C LEU A 98 -11.81 -1.67 -12.37
N PHE A 99 -12.25 -0.47 -12.03
CA PHE A 99 -13.15 0.35 -12.84
C PHE A 99 -12.60 1.77 -12.94
N GLY A 100 -12.46 2.25 -14.17
CA GLY A 100 -12.00 3.59 -14.48
C GLY A 100 -10.47 3.72 -14.59
N GLU A 101 -10.06 4.78 -15.28
CA GLU A 101 -8.65 5.13 -15.43
C GLU A 101 -8.22 6.05 -14.28
N SER A 102 -7.07 5.77 -13.71
CA SER A 102 -6.42 6.69 -12.78
C SER A 102 -5.99 7.96 -13.50
N LYS A 103 -6.30 9.12 -12.95
CA LYS A 103 -5.91 10.42 -13.52
C LYS A 103 -4.63 10.91 -12.89
N ASN A 104 -3.70 11.34 -13.72
CA ASN A 104 -2.49 12.01 -13.27
C ASN A 104 -2.85 13.34 -12.60
N ILE A 105 -2.33 13.57 -11.40
CA ILE A 105 -2.49 14.84 -10.70
C ILE A 105 -1.24 15.68 -10.93
N PRO A 106 -1.30 16.77 -11.73
CA PRO A 106 -0.12 17.56 -12.08
C PRO A 106 0.36 18.42 -10.91
N PHE A 107 1.61 18.89 -11.00
CA PHE A 107 2.12 19.93 -10.12
C PHE A 107 1.35 21.27 -10.35
N PRO A 108 1.02 22.03 -9.31
CA PRO A 108 1.33 21.79 -7.89
C PRO A 108 0.27 20.98 -7.13
N LEU A 109 -0.83 20.57 -7.77
CA LEU A 109 -1.97 19.93 -7.11
C LEU A 109 -1.59 18.61 -6.40
N ASN A 110 -0.66 17.84 -6.97
CA ASN A 110 -0.13 16.63 -6.34
C ASN A 110 0.57 16.90 -5.00
N GLN A 111 1.32 18.02 -4.90
CA GLN A 111 2.01 18.41 -3.67
C GLN A 111 1.03 18.97 -2.62
N ILE A 112 0.05 19.75 -3.06
CA ILE A 112 -1.01 20.29 -2.21
C ILE A 112 -1.84 19.14 -1.63
N GLY A 113 -2.24 18.17 -2.48
CA GLY A 113 -2.98 17.00 -2.07
C GLY A 113 -2.21 16.15 -1.05
N ALA A 114 -0.92 15.88 -1.30
CA ALA A 114 -0.08 15.16 -0.36
C ALA A 114 0.05 15.89 0.98
N SER A 115 0.19 17.21 0.97
CA SER A 115 0.25 18.02 2.21
C SER A 115 -1.07 17.99 2.97
N PHE A 116 -2.20 18.07 2.26
CA PHE A 116 -3.54 17.98 2.85
C PHE A 116 -3.76 16.61 3.53
N LEU A 117 -3.35 15.52 2.89
CA LEU A 117 -3.43 14.17 3.46
C LEU A 117 -2.57 14.01 4.74
N GLY A 118 -1.58 14.86 4.97
CA GLY A 118 -0.78 14.87 6.19
C GLY A 118 -1.44 15.57 7.38
N LEU A 119 -2.53 16.29 7.19
CA LEU A 119 -3.22 16.99 8.28
C LEU A 119 -3.87 16.00 9.24
N SER A 120 -3.64 16.16 10.54
CA SER A 120 -4.11 15.25 11.58
C SER A 120 -5.61 14.98 11.52
N GLN A 121 -6.43 16.02 11.32
CA GLN A 121 -7.88 15.87 11.23
C GLN A 121 -8.31 15.09 9.97
N VAL A 122 -7.63 15.32 8.84
CA VAL A 122 -7.88 14.58 7.60
C VAL A 122 -7.55 13.11 7.79
N ARG A 123 -6.39 12.81 8.40
CA ARG A 123 -5.97 11.43 8.72
C ARG A 123 -6.96 10.70 9.60
N LYS A 124 -7.44 11.35 10.65
CA LYS A 124 -8.47 10.78 11.54
C LYS A 124 -9.77 10.49 10.79
N GLY A 125 -10.21 11.41 9.95
CA GLY A 125 -11.39 11.22 9.11
C GLY A 125 -11.24 10.04 8.14
N LEU A 126 -10.13 9.96 7.43
CA LEU A 126 -9.82 8.85 6.51
C LEU A 126 -9.70 7.51 7.23
N CYS A 127 -9.05 7.49 8.41
CA CYS A 127 -8.97 6.30 9.23
C CYS A 127 -10.36 5.79 9.60
N ARG A 128 -11.26 6.66 10.03
CA ARG A 128 -12.64 6.29 10.38
C ARG A 128 -13.44 5.78 9.18
N GLN A 129 -13.28 6.38 8.01
CA GLN A 129 -13.96 5.96 6.77
C GLN A 129 -13.55 4.56 6.30
N ALA A 130 -12.36 4.08 6.68
CA ALA A 130 -11.89 2.75 6.33
C ALA A 130 -12.60 1.61 7.09
N PHE A 131 -13.44 1.93 8.06
CA PHE A 131 -14.12 0.93 8.90
C PHE A 131 -15.66 1.02 8.74
N ALA A 132 -16.30 -0.14 8.61
CA ALA A 132 -17.77 -0.22 8.53
C ALA A 132 -18.46 0.28 9.81
N TYR A 133 -17.83 0.09 10.97
CA TYR A 133 -18.33 0.53 12.27
C TYR A 133 -17.25 1.33 12.99
N PRO A 134 -16.98 2.59 12.58
CA PRO A 134 -15.85 3.37 13.10
C PRO A 134 -15.91 3.59 14.61
N ASP A 135 -17.09 3.86 15.18
CA ASP A 135 -17.23 4.11 16.61
C ASP A 135 -16.89 2.90 17.50
N LYS A 136 -17.01 1.68 16.95
CA LYS A 136 -16.64 0.44 17.64
C LYS A 136 -15.22 -0.02 17.35
N SER A 137 -14.65 0.39 16.20
CA SER A 137 -13.43 -0.21 15.64
C SER A 137 -12.23 0.71 15.63
N VAL A 138 -12.44 2.03 15.72
CA VAL A 138 -11.37 3.03 15.65
C VAL A 138 -11.15 3.65 17.01
N GLY A 139 -10.00 3.39 17.58
CA GLY A 139 -9.48 4.02 18.78
C GLY A 139 -8.19 4.78 18.48
N SER A 140 -7.53 5.25 19.55
CA SER A 140 -6.26 5.98 19.44
C SER A 140 -5.16 5.17 18.72
N MET A 141 -5.17 3.85 18.89
CA MET A 141 -4.21 2.96 18.22
C MET A 141 -4.39 2.96 16.71
N GLU A 142 -5.61 2.88 16.21
CA GLU A 142 -5.91 2.90 14.77
C GLU A 142 -5.49 4.24 14.16
N GLU A 143 -5.78 5.35 14.84
CA GLU A 143 -5.38 6.70 14.41
C GLU A 143 -3.85 6.86 14.39
N GLN A 144 -3.14 6.32 15.39
CA GLN A 144 -1.68 6.31 15.42
C GLN A 144 -1.10 5.48 14.27
N ILE A 145 -1.60 4.26 14.04
CA ILE A 145 -1.16 3.38 12.96
C ILE A 145 -1.39 4.02 11.58
N ALA A 146 -2.52 4.70 11.40
CA ALA A 146 -2.80 5.42 10.16
C ALA A 146 -1.86 6.60 9.91
N SER A 147 -1.10 7.06 10.91
CA SER A 147 -0.31 8.28 10.84
C SER A 147 1.20 8.09 11.10
N ILE A 148 1.62 6.98 11.70
CA ILE A 148 3.00 6.82 12.17
C ILE A 148 4.04 6.89 11.04
N HIS A 149 3.72 6.40 9.85
CA HIS A 149 4.61 6.41 8.69
C HIS A 149 4.79 7.81 8.06
N LEU A 150 3.97 8.79 8.42
CA LEU A 150 4.12 10.18 7.97
C LEU A 150 5.43 10.80 8.47
N GLY A 151 5.94 10.32 9.61
CA GLY A 151 7.24 10.72 10.16
C GLY A 151 8.44 10.23 9.35
N CYS A 152 8.25 9.34 8.39
CA CYS A 152 9.34 8.85 7.54
C CYS A 152 9.77 9.93 6.54
N SER A 153 11.08 10.12 6.42
CA SER A 153 11.65 11.10 5.47
C SER A 153 11.15 10.83 4.04
N GLY A 154 10.78 11.90 3.32
CA GLY A 154 10.34 11.83 1.94
C GLY A 154 8.89 11.35 1.74
N TRP A 155 8.12 11.11 2.81
CA TRP A 155 6.73 10.67 2.72
C TRP A 155 5.90 11.51 1.75
N ARG A 156 5.86 12.83 1.93
CA ARG A 156 5.09 13.74 1.08
C ARG A 156 5.51 13.68 -0.39
N ASN A 157 6.82 13.63 -0.65
CA ASN A 157 7.34 13.61 -2.01
C ASN A 157 7.03 12.30 -2.73
N SER A 158 7.10 11.15 -2.05
CA SER A 158 6.73 9.87 -2.65
C SER A 158 5.25 9.81 -2.99
N LEU A 159 4.40 10.31 -2.09
CA LEU A 159 2.95 10.37 -2.31
C LEU A 159 2.59 11.27 -3.50
N ALA A 160 3.19 12.46 -3.57
CA ALA A 160 3.00 13.39 -4.68
C ALA A 160 3.54 12.82 -6.01
N SER A 161 4.66 12.12 -5.98
CA SER A 161 5.22 11.42 -7.16
C SER A 161 4.28 10.34 -7.67
N PHE A 162 3.71 9.53 -6.77
CA PHE A 162 2.75 8.50 -7.12
C PHE A 162 1.48 9.11 -7.73
N ALA A 163 0.89 10.12 -7.10
CA ALA A 163 -0.28 10.82 -7.62
C ALA A 163 -0.03 11.46 -9.01
N LYS A 164 1.18 11.96 -9.25
CA LYS A 164 1.58 12.49 -10.58
C LYS A 164 1.66 11.39 -11.65
N SER A 165 1.93 10.16 -11.27
CA SER A 165 2.05 9.03 -12.22
C SER A 165 0.72 8.42 -12.62
N GLY A 166 -0.39 8.86 -12.04
CA GLY A 166 -1.71 8.26 -12.25
C GLY A 166 -1.89 6.94 -11.50
N GLY A 167 -1.25 6.82 -10.33
CA GLY A 167 -1.32 5.64 -9.48
C GLY A 167 -2.55 5.53 -8.63
#